data_838270b62a0de3bbeef06b5f614385da
#
_entry.id   838270b62a0de3bbeef06b5f614385da
#
_cell.length_a   1.000
_cell.length_b   1.000
_cell.length_c   1.000
_cell.angle_alpha   90.00
_cell.angle_beta   90.00
_cell.angle_gamma   90.00
#
_symmetry.space_group_name_H-M   'P 1'
#
loop_
_entity.id
_entity.type
_entity.pdbx_description
1 polymer ?
#
loop_
_entity_poly.entity_id
_entity_poly.type
_entity_poly.pdbx_seq_one_letter_code
_entity_poly.pdbx_strand_id
1 'polypeptide(L)'
;MRVTGKGSGRVSIAGLVCLKPGQRPRLIYRTRVFRGRKHEPKGFAEPDYIALLDRAHQRLGGNLVLVWDRLNTHLSAPMRRRIAARSWLTVFLLPTYAPDLNPVEGVWSVLKRSLADLAKRTIDQLAAIIKSRLDRMQYRPELITSLVAKTGLDLRPP
;
A
#
# COMPACT_ATOMS: atom_id res chain seq x y z
N MET A 1 -2.12 6.37 -0.18
CA MET A 1 -1.57 7.60 0.44
C MET A 1 -1.05 8.57 -0.63
N ARG A 2 -1.10 9.87 -0.37
CA ARG A 2 -0.56 10.91 -1.26
C ARG A 2 0.32 11.87 -0.45
N VAL A 3 1.45 12.28 -1.03
CA VAL A 3 2.36 13.28 -0.47
C VAL A 3 2.59 14.35 -1.53
N THR A 4 2.37 15.61 -1.18
CA THR A 4 2.57 16.76 -2.07
C THR A 4 3.95 17.37 -1.84
N GLY A 5 4.62 17.74 -2.93
CA GLY A 5 5.87 18.51 -2.90
C GLY A 5 5.61 19.99 -3.13
N LYS A 6 6.68 20.75 -3.32
CA LYS A 6 6.59 22.14 -3.75
C LYS A 6 5.94 22.22 -5.14
N GLY A 7 4.92 23.07 -5.30
CA GLY A 7 4.15 23.22 -6.55
C GLY A 7 3.04 22.21 -6.69
N SER A 8 2.63 21.88 -7.92
CA SER A 8 1.52 20.95 -8.23
C SER A 8 1.90 19.47 -8.20
N GLY A 9 3.17 19.15 -7.94
CA GLY A 9 3.68 17.78 -7.94
C GLY A 9 3.22 16.98 -6.72
N ARG A 10 3.02 15.68 -6.91
CA ARG A 10 2.69 14.74 -5.81
C ARG A 10 3.24 13.34 -6.05
N VAL A 11 3.46 12.62 -4.97
CA VAL A 11 3.77 11.19 -4.97
C VAL A 11 2.56 10.43 -4.43
N SER A 12 1.99 9.55 -5.25
CA SER A 12 0.99 8.59 -4.82
C SER A 12 1.69 7.30 -4.40
N ILE A 13 1.22 6.69 -3.31
CA ILE A 13 1.80 5.48 -2.73
C ILE A 13 0.67 4.48 -2.50
N ALA A 14 0.84 3.28 -3.00
CA ALA A 14 0.02 2.12 -2.68
C ALA A 14 0.90 1.04 -2.04
N GLY A 15 0.37 0.31 -1.07
CA GLY A 15 1.13 -0.72 -0.36
C GLY A 15 0.24 -1.83 0.17
N LEU A 16 0.88 -2.96 0.40
CA LEU A 16 0.31 -4.16 1.01
C LEU A 16 1.19 -4.57 2.18
N VAL A 17 0.60 -4.75 3.34
CA VAL A 17 1.21 -5.51 4.44
C VAL A 17 0.86 -6.98 4.21
N CYS A 18 1.86 -7.78 3.94
CA CYS A 18 1.73 -9.18 3.58
C CYS A 18 2.17 -10.06 4.74
N LEU A 19 1.29 -10.97 5.12
CA LEU A 19 1.49 -11.91 6.22
C LEU A 19 1.39 -13.34 5.68
N LYS A 20 2.30 -14.21 6.13
CA LYS A 20 2.24 -15.64 5.85
C LYS A 20 2.65 -16.38 7.13
N PRO A 21 1.83 -17.34 7.63
CA PRO A 21 2.17 -18.10 8.82
C PRO A 21 3.58 -18.70 8.74
N GLY A 22 4.35 -18.58 9.82
CA GLY A 22 5.73 -19.07 9.89
C GLY A 22 6.76 -18.23 9.12
N GLN A 23 6.36 -17.11 8.51
CA GLN A 23 7.27 -16.20 7.80
C GLN A 23 7.23 -14.78 8.37
N ARG A 24 8.33 -14.04 8.14
CA ARG A 24 8.38 -12.62 8.51
C ARG A 24 7.38 -11.81 7.69
N PRO A 25 6.68 -10.85 8.28
CA PRO A 25 5.80 -9.94 7.56
C PRO A 25 6.59 -9.13 6.53
N ARG A 26 5.93 -8.77 5.44
CA ARG A 26 6.54 -8.02 4.34
C ARG A 26 5.69 -6.82 3.98
N LEU A 27 6.35 -5.73 3.63
CA LEU A 27 5.74 -4.58 2.98
C LEU A 27 6.03 -4.65 1.48
N ILE A 28 4.99 -4.67 0.66
CA ILE A 28 5.11 -4.55 -0.79
C ILE A 28 4.45 -3.22 -1.17
N TYR A 29 5.14 -2.38 -1.90
CA TYR A 29 4.64 -1.05 -2.23
C TYR A 29 4.94 -0.67 -3.69
N ARG A 30 4.22 0.35 -4.16
CA ARG A 30 4.43 1.02 -5.43
C ARG A 30 4.28 2.52 -5.24
N THR A 31 5.10 3.29 -5.94
CA THR A 31 5.01 4.75 -5.96
C THR A 31 4.74 5.23 -7.37
N ARG A 32 4.03 6.35 -7.49
CA ARG A 32 3.83 7.07 -8.76
C ARG A 32 4.04 8.55 -8.52
N VAL A 33 4.92 9.15 -9.30
CA VAL A 33 5.17 10.59 -9.28
C VAL A 33 4.28 11.26 -10.32
N PHE A 34 3.60 12.33 -9.93
CA PHE A 34 2.89 13.24 -10.81
C PHE A 34 3.59 14.61 -10.73
N ARG A 35 4.06 15.11 -11.85
CA ARG A 35 4.83 16.37 -11.94
C ARG A 35 3.99 17.57 -12.38
N GLY A 36 2.67 17.38 -12.54
CA GLY A 36 1.77 18.43 -13.02
C GLY A 36 1.70 18.56 -14.53
N ARG A 37 2.26 17.63 -15.30
CA ARG A 37 2.25 17.67 -16.75
C ARG A 37 0.88 17.25 -17.32
N LYS A 38 0.52 17.84 -18.46
CA LYS A 38 -0.69 17.45 -19.20
C LYS A 38 -0.59 15.98 -19.62
N HIS A 39 -1.68 15.23 -19.50
CA HIS A 39 -1.79 13.79 -19.79
C HIS A 39 -0.98 12.84 -18.88
N GLU A 40 -0.30 13.35 -17.86
CA GLU A 40 0.36 12.49 -16.87
C GLU A 40 -0.68 11.89 -15.90
N PRO A 41 -0.62 10.55 -15.62
CA PRO A 41 -1.55 9.91 -14.70
C PRO A 41 -1.42 10.49 -13.28
N LYS A 42 -2.53 11.01 -12.75
CA LYS A 42 -2.54 11.70 -11.44
C LYS A 42 -2.45 10.77 -10.22
N GLY A 43 -2.64 9.48 -10.38
CA GLY A 43 -2.66 8.51 -9.30
C GLY A 43 -2.73 7.09 -9.83
N PHE A 44 -3.03 6.15 -8.96
CA PHE A 44 -3.20 4.74 -9.33
C PHE A 44 -4.59 4.48 -9.91
N ALA A 45 -4.64 3.61 -10.91
CA ALA A 45 -5.83 3.05 -11.50
C ALA A 45 -5.88 1.53 -11.23
N GLU A 46 -6.97 0.87 -11.62
CA GLU A 46 -7.17 -0.57 -11.40
C GLU A 46 -5.98 -1.43 -11.86
N PRO A 47 -5.39 -1.23 -13.07
CA PRO A 47 -4.24 -2.02 -13.49
C PRO A 47 -3.03 -1.93 -12.56
N ASP A 48 -2.85 -0.78 -11.90
CA ASP A 48 -1.73 -0.58 -10.98
C ASP A 48 -1.90 -1.39 -9.69
N TYR A 49 -3.12 -1.42 -9.15
CA TYR A 49 -3.44 -2.23 -7.97
C TYR A 49 -3.35 -3.71 -8.29
N ILE A 50 -3.84 -4.12 -9.44
CA ILE A 50 -3.72 -5.51 -9.90
C ILE A 50 -2.26 -5.93 -10.06
N ALA A 51 -1.41 -5.10 -10.66
CA ALA A 51 0.01 -5.38 -10.76
C ALA A 51 0.70 -5.49 -9.37
N LEU A 52 0.22 -4.73 -8.38
CA LEU A 52 0.69 -4.85 -7.01
C LEU A 52 0.28 -6.18 -6.38
N LEU A 53 -0.96 -6.63 -6.61
CA LEU A 53 -1.48 -7.92 -6.14
C LEU A 53 -0.77 -9.11 -6.82
N ASP A 54 -0.58 -9.05 -8.13
CA ASP A 54 0.16 -10.07 -8.88
C ASP A 54 1.61 -10.22 -8.35
N ARG A 55 2.26 -9.10 -8.04
CA ARG A 55 3.58 -9.10 -7.42
C ARG A 55 3.56 -9.72 -6.01
N ALA A 56 2.53 -9.46 -5.23
CA ALA A 56 2.35 -10.09 -3.92
C ALA A 56 2.18 -11.61 -4.06
N HIS A 57 1.35 -12.05 -4.99
CA HIS A 57 1.15 -13.47 -5.30
C HIS A 57 2.45 -14.16 -5.71
N GLN A 58 3.24 -13.56 -6.59
CA GLN A 58 4.55 -14.09 -6.99
C GLN A 58 5.52 -14.24 -5.82
N ARG A 59 5.45 -13.34 -4.83
CA ARG A 59 6.37 -13.35 -3.68
C ARG A 59 5.94 -14.26 -2.54
N LEU A 60 4.63 -14.43 -2.34
CA LEU A 60 4.06 -15.22 -1.25
C LEU A 60 3.77 -16.66 -1.68
N GLY A 61 3.40 -16.85 -2.95
CA GLY A 61 2.92 -18.12 -3.49
C GLY A 61 1.57 -18.55 -2.91
N GLY A 62 0.88 -19.45 -3.60
CA GLY A 62 -0.38 -20.00 -3.17
C GLY A 62 -1.56 -19.02 -3.20
N ASN A 63 -2.66 -19.40 -2.56
CA ASN A 63 -3.86 -18.58 -2.48
C ASN A 63 -3.64 -17.37 -1.57
N LEU A 64 -4.17 -16.22 -1.96
CA LEU A 64 -4.13 -15.00 -1.18
C LEU A 64 -5.52 -14.60 -0.70
N VAL A 65 -5.58 -14.17 0.54
CA VAL A 65 -6.71 -13.44 1.11
C VAL A 65 -6.31 -11.97 1.19
N LEU A 66 -7.04 -11.13 0.46
CA LEU A 66 -6.86 -9.68 0.47
C LEU A 66 -7.94 -9.04 1.34
N VAL A 67 -7.50 -8.25 2.30
CA VAL A 67 -8.39 -7.39 3.08
C VAL A 67 -8.04 -5.95 2.73
N TRP A 68 -8.97 -5.18 2.19
CA TRP A 68 -8.73 -3.80 1.81
C TRP A 68 -9.92 -2.88 2.09
N ASP A 69 -9.68 -1.58 2.01
CA ASP A 69 -10.68 -0.56 2.21
C ASP A 69 -11.67 -0.44 1.02
N ARG A 70 -12.67 0.41 1.20
CA ARG A 70 -13.71 0.67 0.20
C ARG A 70 -13.38 1.85 -0.72
N LEU A 71 -12.12 2.01 -1.12
CA LEU A 71 -11.76 3.00 -2.12
C LEU A 71 -12.55 2.76 -3.43
N ASN A 72 -13.03 3.83 -4.07
CA ASN A 72 -13.84 3.71 -5.29
C ASN A 72 -13.19 2.84 -6.37
N THR A 73 -11.87 2.95 -6.55
CA THR A 73 -11.10 2.11 -7.48
C THR A 73 -11.14 0.64 -7.10
N HIS A 74 -11.19 0.30 -5.80
CA HIS A 74 -11.30 -1.07 -5.31
C HIS A 74 -12.68 -1.68 -5.56
N LEU A 75 -13.72 -0.84 -5.61
CA LEU A 75 -15.11 -1.26 -5.80
C LEU A 75 -15.59 -1.19 -7.26
N SER A 76 -14.76 -0.67 -8.16
CA SER A 76 -15.14 -0.46 -9.55
C SER A 76 -15.49 -1.77 -10.28
N ALA A 77 -16.35 -1.71 -11.27
CA ALA A 77 -16.69 -2.88 -12.09
C ALA A 77 -15.45 -3.46 -12.83
N PRO A 78 -14.54 -2.64 -13.39
CA PRO A 78 -13.28 -3.15 -13.93
C PRO A 78 -12.43 -3.89 -12.90
N MET A 79 -12.36 -3.40 -11.65
CA MET A 79 -11.62 -4.07 -10.58
C MET A 79 -12.24 -5.42 -10.24
N ARG A 80 -13.56 -5.48 -10.06
CA ARG A 80 -14.26 -6.75 -9.77
C ARG A 80 -14.02 -7.81 -10.85
N ARG A 81 -14.05 -7.42 -12.14
CA ARG A 81 -13.73 -8.35 -13.23
C ARG A 81 -12.30 -8.86 -13.17
N ARG A 82 -11.32 -7.99 -12.85
CA ARG A 82 -9.91 -8.35 -12.72
C ARG A 82 -9.66 -9.29 -11.53
N ILE A 83 -10.35 -9.07 -10.42
CA ILE A 83 -10.31 -9.96 -9.25
C ILE A 83 -10.90 -11.32 -9.60
N ALA A 84 -12.08 -11.36 -10.22
CA ALA A 84 -12.76 -12.59 -10.60
C ALA A 84 -11.96 -13.47 -11.57
N ALA A 85 -11.09 -12.87 -12.39
CA ALA A 85 -10.17 -13.59 -13.28
C ALA A 85 -8.99 -14.28 -12.56
N ARG A 86 -8.87 -14.14 -11.22
CA ARG A 86 -7.77 -14.68 -10.41
C ARG A 86 -8.28 -15.69 -9.40
N SER A 87 -8.22 -16.99 -9.75
CA SER A 87 -8.69 -18.09 -8.88
C SER A 87 -7.96 -18.18 -7.52
N TRP A 88 -6.74 -17.63 -7.45
CA TRP A 88 -5.93 -17.60 -6.24
C TRP A 88 -6.24 -16.44 -5.30
N LEU A 89 -7.13 -15.49 -5.66
CA LEU A 89 -7.39 -14.26 -4.91
C LEU A 89 -8.80 -14.25 -4.34
N THR A 90 -8.91 -14.21 -3.01
CA THR A 90 -10.16 -13.97 -2.29
C THR A 90 -10.10 -12.59 -1.64
N VAL A 91 -11.16 -11.80 -1.77
CA VAL A 91 -11.20 -10.41 -1.31
C VAL A 91 -12.26 -10.20 -0.25
N PHE A 92 -11.87 -9.57 0.86
CA PHE A 92 -12.76 -9.06 1.91
C PHE A 92 -12.62 -7.55 2.03
N LEU A 93 -13.76 -6.88 2.17
CA LEU A 93 -13.79 -5.43 2.36
C LEU A 93 -13.81 -5.09 3.85
N LEU A 94 -12.96 -4.17 4.27
CA LEU A 94 -13.02 -3.59 5.60
C LEU A 94 -14.36 -2.86 5.80
N PRO A 95 -14.86 -2.77 7.04
CA PRO A 95 -15.98 -1.91 7.37
C PRO A 95 -15.72 -0.46 6.92
N THR A 96 -16.78 0.27 6.64
CA THR A 96 -16.67 1.69 6.31
C THR A 96 -16.10 2.46 7.50
N TYR A 97 -15.18 3.38 7.25
CA TYR A 97 -14.53 4.21 8.27
C TYR A 97 -13.78 3.44 9.38
N ALA A 98 -13.15 2.32 9.02
CA ALA A 98 -12.35 1.52 9.94
C ALA A 98 -10.85 1.50 9.57
N PRO A 99 -10.15 2.66 9.52
CA PRO A 99 -8.72 2.70 9.17
C PRO A 99 -7.85 1.98 10.19
N ASP A 100 -8.29 1.91 11.45
CA ASP A 100 -7.55 1.24 12.53
C ASP A 100 -7.42 -0.28 12.33
N LEU A 101 -8.30 -0.86 11.52
CA LEU A 101 -8.23 -2.27 11.14
C LEU A 101 -7.26 -2.52 9.96
N ASN A 102 -6.72 -1.46 9.35
CA ASN A 102 -5.83 -1.57 8.20
C ASN A 102 -4.37 -1.28 8.61
N PRO A 103 -3.49 -2.29 8.73
CA PRO A 103 -2.11 -2.09 9.17
C PRO A 103 -1.30 -1.18 8.23
N VAL A 104 -1.72 -1.04 6.97
CA VAL A 104 -1.09 -0.11 6.00
C VAL A 104 -1.24 1.34 6.44
N GLU A 105 -2.33 1.71 7.13
CA GLU A 105 -2.49 3.07 7.69
C GLU A 105 -1.42 3.37 8.75
N GLY A 106 -1.02 2.37 9.53
CA GLY A 106 0.12 2.47 10.43
C GLY A 106 1.44 2.75 9.71
N VAL A 107 1.68 2.08 8.57
CA VAL A 107 2.86 2.35 7.71
C VAL A 107 2.82 3.79 7.21
N TRP A 108 1.66 4.28 6.75
CA TRP A 108 1.52 5.66 6.29
C TRP A 108 1.74 6.68 7.41
N SER A 109 1.30 6.40 8.61
CA SER A 109 1.54 7.26 9.78
C SER A 109 3.01 7.37 10.12
N VAL A 110 3.75 6.27 10.12
CA VAL A 110 5.21 6.26 10.32
C VAL A 110 5.92 7.03 9.20
N LEU A 111 5.53 6.80 7.95
CA LEU A 111 6.10 7.50 6.81
C LEU A 111 5.84 9.00 6.89
N LYS A 112 4.60 9.44 7.13
CA LYS A 112 4.24 10.87 7.25
C LYS A 112 5.07 11.57 8.31
N ARG A 113 5.22 10.99 9.51
CA ARG A 113 6.06 11.56 10.57
C ARG A 113 7.51 11.70 10.14
N SER A 114 8.05 10.73 9.40
CA SER A 114 9.43 10.80 8.90
C SER A 114 9.64 11.86 7.82
N LEU A 115 8.56 12.40 7.24
CA LEU A 115 8.59 13.40 6.16
C LEU A 115 8.23 14.81 6.65
N ALA A 116 7.93 15.01 7.94
CA ALA A 116 7.38 16.26 8.46
C ALA A 116 8.24 17.49 8.15
N ASP A 117 9.57 17.35 8.16
CA ASP A 117 10.52 18.47 7.96
C ASP A 117 10.94 18.66 6.49
N LEU A 118 10.30 17.97 5.54
CA LEU A 118 10.75 17.93 4.14
C LEU A 118 9.88 18.74 3.15
N ALA A 119 9.01 19.61 3.65
CA ALA A 119 8.02 20.36 2.85
C ALA A 119 8.59 21.24 1.73
N LYS A 120 9.89 21.56 1.75
CA LYS A 120 10.56 22.46 0.77
C LYS A 120 11.28 21.69 -0.37
N ARG A 121 11.17 20.38 -0.46
CA ARG A 121 11.88 19.57 -1.46
C ARG A 121 11.18 19.57 -2.81
N THR A 122 11.95 19.39 -3.89
CA THR A 122 11.39 19.13 -5.22
C THR A 122 10.65 17.80 -5.21
N ILE A 123 9.73 17.59 -6.15
CA ILE A 123 8.94 16.35 -6.20
C ILE A 123 9.83 15.12 -6.42
N ASP A 124 10.91 15.23 -7.18
CA ASP A 124 11.83 14.13 -7.44
C ASP A 124 12.68 13.80 -6.20
N GLN A 125 13.16 14.82 -5.48
CA GLN A 125 13.84 14.63 -4.19
C GLN A 125 12.89 13.95 -3.18
N LEU A 126 11.65 14.41 -3.10
CA LEU A 126 10.65 13.85 -2.21
C LEU A 126 10.36 12.38 -2.57
N ALA A 127 10.21 12.06 -3.85
CA ALA A 127 10.01 10.70 -4.32
C ALA A 127 11.17 9.77 -3.95
N ALA A 128 12.41 10.22 -4.10
CA ALA A 128 13.60 9.47 -3.72
C ALA A 128 13.65 9.21 -2.21
N ILE A 129 13.33 10.21 -1.39
CA ILE A 129 13.28 10.07 0.07
C ILE A 129 12.18 9.09 0.48
N ILE A 130 10.97 9.22 -0.07
CA ILE A 130 9.85 8.31 0.19
C ILE A 130 10.26 6.87 -0.11
N LYS A 131 10.85 6.62 -1.28
CA LYS A 131 11.32 5.29 -1.66
C LYS A 131 12.34 4.76 -0.67
N SER A 132 13.37 5.54 -0.33
CA SER A 132 14.38 5.15 0.65
C SER A 132 13.79 4.81 2.03
N ARG A 133 12.77 5.55 2.49
CA ARG A 133 12.09 5.28 3.77
C ARG A 133 11.28 3.99 3.70
N LEU A 134 10.53 3.77 2.62
CA LEU A 134 9.76 2.54 2.42
C LEU A 134 10.67 1.31 2.28
N ASP A 135 11.78 1.43 1.54
CA ASP A 135 12.78 0.36 1.45
C ASP A 135 13.32 -0.02 2.84
N ARG A 136 13.66 0.96 3.67
CA ARG A 136 14.10 0.70 5.05
C ARG A 136 13.03 0.00 5.89
N MET A 137 11.75 0.37 5.73
CA MET A 137 10.65 -0.30 6.44
C MET A 137 10.49 -1.75 6.02
N GLN A 138 10.74 -2.11 4.75
CA GLN A 138 10.70 -3.49 4.27
C GLN A 138 11.71 -4.41 5.01
N TYR A 139 12.84 -3.86 5.46
CA TYR A 139 13.87 -4.59 6.20
C TYR A 139 13.69 -4.54 7.73
N ARG A 140 12.53 -4.05 8.20
CA ARG A 140 12.18 -3.97 9.64
C ARG A 140 10.91 -4.77 9.93
N PRO A 141 10.99 -6.10 9.93
CA PRO A 141 9.81 -6.95 10.15
C PRO A 141 9.18 -6.73 11.53
N GLU A 142 9.95 -6.40 12.54
CA GLU A 142 9.47 -6.04 13.89
C GLU A 142 8.56 -4.81 13.89
N LEU A 143 8.86 -3.81 13.06
CA LEU A 143 8.00 -2.65 12.86
C LEU A 143 6.66 -3.07 12.25
N ILE A 144 6.70 -3.85 11.16
CA ILE A 144 5.48 -4.33 10.48
C ILE A 144 4.66 -5.20 11.43
N THR A 145 5.28 -6.10 12.17
CA THR A 145 4.61 -6.93 13.20
C THR A 145 3.89 -6.06 14.23
N SER A 146 4.54 -5.01 14.73
CA SER A 146 3.92 -4.12 15.72
C SER A 146 2.73 -3.34 15.16
N LEU A 147 2.77 -2.97 13.88
CA LEU A 147 1.66 -2.28 13.21
C LEU A 147 0.47 -3.23 12.99
N VAL A 148 0.72 -4.48 12.65
CA VAL A 148 -0.32 -5.52 12.55
C VAL A 148 -0.97 -5.79 13.90
N ALA A 149 -0.18 -5.96 14.95
CA ALA A 149 -0.69 -6.21 16.29
C ALA A 149 -1.64 -5.09 16.78
N LYS A 150 -1.38 -3.84 16.41
CA LYS A 150 -2.27 -2.70 16.75
C LYS A 150 -3.67 -2.80 16.12
N THR A 151 -3.84 -3.53 15.03
CA THR A 151 -5.15 -3.75 14.41
C THR A 151 -5.97 -4.82 15.09
N GLY A 152 -5.41 -5.56 16.05
CA GLY A 152 -6.04 -6.72 16.67
C GLY A 152 -6.05 -7.98 15.80
N LEU A 153 -5.42 -7.95 14.63
CA LEU A 153 -5.32 -9.11 13.75
C LEU A 153 -4.39 -10.16 14.38
N ASP A 154 -4.92 -11.35 14.60
CA ASP A 154 -4.18 -12.52 15.04
C ASP A 154 -4.26 -13.61 13.95
N LEU A 155 -3.10 -14.07 13.50
CA LEU A 155 -3.00 -15.13 12.48
C LEU A 155 -2.72 -16.51 13.10
N ARG A 156 -2.68 -16.62 14.42
CA ARG A 156 -2.53 -17.91 15.07
C ARG A 156 -3.80 -18.72 14.84
N PRO A 157 -3.69 -19.99 14.46
CA PRO A 157 -4.88 -20.84 14.40
C PRO A 157 -5.52 -20.94 15.80
N PRO A 158 -6.84 -21.08 15.87
CA PRO A 158 -7.57 -21.25 17.13
C PRO A 158 -7.11 -22.48 17.89
#